data_bc3e61586f66c1c2cd4a37bee4307877
#
_entry.id   bc3e61586f66c1c2cd4a37bee4307877
#
_cell.length_a   1.000
_cell.length_b   1.000
_cell.length_c   1.000
_cell.angle_alpha   90.00
_cell.angle_beta   90.00
_cell.angle_gamma   90.00
#
_symmetry.space_group_name_H-M   'P 1'
#
loop_
_entity.id
_entity.type
_entity.pdbx_description
1 polymer ?
#
loop_
_entity_poly.entity_id
_entity_poly.type
_entity_poly.pdbx_seq_one_letter_code
_entity_poly.pdbx_strand_id
1 'polypeptide(L)'
;MKPTINPARRSFVFAGAAGASLTILPALIPTAFGKAPMAGSQAISVHRMKLGNFEITAMLDGYIDVPPTVLQADQELVKMLLTQGGWPAAPMRLPVNTFLVNTGDKLVLLDAGGAKLIGPGAGRLPQCLTAAGLTPDQIDEVYITHCHGDHLHGTVTPEGGRMFPNAILRISKADLDYWGSAVEEAKAPENQRGRWMPAKRAIAAYGDRIKPFNLGEELTAGIKSVDAAGHTPGHSCYMVQSGTARMLAIGDTMHVAPVQFPRPEITVAFDWDQAKARATRKSIFDTVAADGTPIAAVHLPFPGIGRLRKNGDAFVFDAAPWQLF
;
A
#
# COMPACT_ATOMS: atom_id res chain seq x y z
N MET A 1 46.36 -6.17 15.70
CA MET A 1 46.55 -4.84 16.29
C MET A 1 45.18 -4.14 16.33
N LYS A 2 44.63 -3.95 17.51
CA LYS A 2 43.36 -3.21 17.70
C LYS A 2 43.68 -1.74 17.95
N PRO A 3 43.00 -0.77 17.36
CA PRO A 3 43.14 0.62 17.77
C PRO A 3 42.25 0.91 18.98
N THR A 4 42.90 1.41 20.04
CA THR A 4 42.27 1.93 21.25
C THR A 4 41.80 3.37 21.00
N ILE A 5 40.54 3.64 21.26
CA ILE A 5 39.97 5.02 21.22
C ILE A 5 40.12 5.64 22.59
N ASN A 6 40.80 6.80 22.65
CA ASN A 6 41.00 7.59 23.84
C ASN A 6 39.94 8.72 23.96
N PRO A 7 39.16 8.84 25.05
CA PRO A 7 38.21 9.92 25.20
C PRO A 7 38.87 11.18 25.77
N ALA A 8 38.99 12.21 24.95
CA ALA A 8 39.47 13.52 25.40
C ALA A 8 38.44 14.23 26.30
N ARG A 9 38.76 14.38 27.57
CA ARG A 9 38.09 15.28 28.53
C ARG A 9 38.42 16.74 28.19
N ARG A 10 37.42 17.55 27.87
CA ARG A 10 37.58 19.01 27.84
C ARG A 10 37.30 19.57 29.20
N SER A 11 38.35 20.02 29.85
CA SER A 11 38.29 20.80 31.10
C SER A 11 38.09 22.28 30.75
N PHE A 12 37.03 22.91 31.27
CA PHE A 12 36.90 24.36 31.25
C PHE A 12 37.53 24.93 32.53
N VAL A 13 38.49 25.81 32.36
CA VAL A 13 39.11 26.59 33.44
C VAL A 13 38.30 27.88 33.61
N PHE A 14 37.74 28.11 34.81
CA PHE A 14 37.20 29.39 35.19
C PHE A 14 38.21 30.13 36.04
N ALA A 15 38.61 31.34 35.63
CA ALA A 15 39.40 32.27 36.38
C ALA A 15 38.53 32.98 37.43
N GLY A 16 39.02 33.05 38.65
CA GLY A 16 38.30 33.57 39.80
C GLY A 16 38.26 35.08 39.91
N ALA A 17 37.21 35.61 40.52
CA ALA A 17 37.20 36.92 41.18
C ALA A 17 36.44 36.79 42.49
N ALA A 18 36.91 37.53 43.50
CA ALA A 18 36.68 37.37 44.92
C ALA A 18 35.29 37.81 45.46
N GLY A 19 34.82 37.07 46.47
CA GLY A 19 34.24 37.65 47.66
C GLY A 19 32.74 38.03 47.66
N ALA A 20 31.86 37.06 47.96
CA ALA A 20 30.67 37.25 48.81
C ALA A 20 30.22 35.88 49.30
N SER A 21 30.19 35.72 50.66
CA SER A 21 29.65 34.52 51.29
C SER A 21 28.14 34.44 51.05
N LEU A 22 27.69 33.73 50.03
CA LEU A 22 26.31 33.36 49.91
C LEU A 22 26.18 31.94 50.47
N THR A 23 25.39 31.79 51.55
CA THR A 23 24.93 30.46 51.99
C THR A 23 24.10 29.81 50.90
N ILE A 24 24.73 28.89 50.17
CA ILE A 24 24.03 28.07 49.17
C ILE A 24 23.24 27.01 49.95
N LEU A 25 21.93 27.22 50.07
CA LEU A 25 21.00 26.13 50.31
C LEU A 25 21.17 25.09 49.19
N PRO A 26 21.28 23.77 49.50
CA PRO A 26 21.32 22.77 48.47
C PRO A 26 20.00 22.83 47.71
N ALA A 27 20.06 23.35 46.49
CA ALA A 27 18.95 23.20 45.58
C ALA A 27 18.72 21.69 45.36
N LEU A 28 17.64 21.18 45.90
CA LEU A 28 17.11 19.87 45.55
C LEU A 28 16.85 19.89 44.02
N ILE A 29 17.84 19.46 43.25
CA ILE A 29 17.62 19.17 41.85
C ILE A 29 16.66 17.96 41.84
N PRO A 30 15.42 18.10 41.34
CA PRO A 30 14.56 16.96 41.22
C PRO A 30 15.14 16.06 40.14
N THR A 31 15.76 14.96 40.55
CA THR A 31 16.10 13.85 39.64
C THR A 31 14.82 13.12 39.25
N ALA A 32 13.93 13.81 38.60
CA ALA A 32 12.83 13.18 37.91
C ALA A 32 13.36 12.71 36.53
N PHE A 33 14.10 11.61 36.53
CA PHE A 33 14.15 10.77 35.32
C PHE A 33 12.76 10.17 35.16
N GLY A 34 11.81 10.95 34.70
CA GLY A 34 10.53 10.44 34.22
C GLY A 34 10.84 9.43 33.11
N LYS A 35 10.30 8.22 33.23
CA LYS A 35 10.36 7.26 32.12
C LYS A 35 9.83 7.97 30.90
N ALA A 36 10.57 7.92 29.77
CA ALA A 36 10.10 8.48 28.51
C ALA A 36 8.74 7.85 28.16
N PRO A 37 7.69 8.65 27.89
CA PRO A 37 6.38 8.10 27.59
C PRO A 37 6.43 7.28 26.30
N MET A 38 5.80 6.10 26.33
CA MET A 38 5.62 5.29 25.14
C MET A 38 4.56 5.95 24.25
N ALA A 39 4.81 6.06 22.94
CA ALA A 39 3.89 6.69 22.00
C ALA A 39 2.51 5.98 21.91
N GLY A 40 2.48 4.65 22.17
CA GLY A 40 1.26 3.85 22.19
C GLY A 40 0.53 3.69 20.86
N SER A 41 1.00 4.36 19.80
CA SER A 41 0.41 4.33 18.46
C SER A 41 1.49 4.44 17.39
N GLN A 42 1.20 3.87 16.19
CA GLN A 42 2.06 4.02 15.03
C GLN A 42 1.85 5.39 14.38
N ALA A 43 2.94 6.02 13.95
CA ALA A 43 2.90 7.27 13.18
C ALA A 43 2.17 7.09 11.84
N ILE A 44 1.61 8.17 11.31
CA ILE A 44 1.02 8.18 9.97
C ILE A 44 2.13 7.99 8.93
N SER A 45 1.93 7.04 8.01
CA SER A 45 2.94 6.62 7.05
C SER A 45 2.63 7.22 5.68
N VAL A 46 3.44 8.19 5.29
CA VAL A 46 3.43 8.84 3.98
C VAL A 46 4.86 8.84 3.44
N HIS A 47 5.03 8.42 2.20
CA HIS A 47 6.32 8.46 1.51
C HIS A 47 6.13 9.06 0.12
N ARG A 48 6.99 10.00 -0.26
CA ARG A 48 6.88 10.72 -1.51
C ARG A 48 8.14 10.52 -2.35
N MET A 49 7.98 10.36 -3.66
CA MET A 49 9.08 10.23 -4.61
C MET A 49 8.75 10.88 -5.95
N LYS A 50 9.77 11.25 -6.71
CA LYS A 50 9.63 11.72 -8.10
C LYS A 50 9.62 10.55 -9.08
N LEU A 51 8.79 10.68 -10.10
CA LEU A 51 8.76 9.81 -11.27
C LEU A 51 8.76 10.68 -12.54
N GLY A 52 9.95 11.03 -13.03
CA GLY A 52 10.05 12.07 -14.07
C GLY A 52 9.54 13.42 -13.56
N ASN A 53 8.53 13.97 -14.23
CA ASN A 53 7.84 15.21 -13.81
C ASN A 53 6.65 14.93 -12.87
N PHE A 54 6.29 13.67 -12.65
CA PHE A 54 5.23 13.30 -11.73
C PHE A 54 5.75 13.13 -10.30
N GLU A 55 4.84 13.23 -9.36
CA GLU A 55 5.09 12.97 -7.96
C GLU A 55 4.21 11.80 -7.50
N ILE A 56 4.82 10.79 -6.91
CA ILE A 56 4.14 9.62 -6.36
C ILE A 56 4.15 9.73 -4.84
N THR A 57 2.97 9.65 -4.23
CA THR A 57 2.85 9.59 -2.76
C THR A 57 2.26 8.26 -2.36
N ALA A 58 3.07 7.38 -1.76
CA ALA A 58 2.60 6.16 -1.12
C ALA A 58 2.02 6.50 0.25
N MET A 59 0.87 5.91 0.58
CA MET A 59 0.14 6.10 1.83
C MET A 59 -0.28 4.74 2.37
N LEU A 60 -0.08 4.50 3.67
CA LEU A 60 -0.49 3.25 4.31
C LEU A 60 -1.87 3.44 4.96
N ASP A 61 -2.92 2.91 4.33
CA ASP A 61 -4.27 2.88 4.92
C ASP A 61 -4.32 2.03 6.20
N GLY A 62 -3.48 1.02 6.26
CA GLY A 62 -3.36 0.13 7.42
C GLY A 62 -2.98 -1.28 7.04
N TYR A 63 -3.65 -2.26 7.65
CA TYR A 63 -3.37 -3.67 7.37
C TYR A 63 -4.62 -4.53 7.53
N ILE A 64 -4.56 -5.72 6.91
CA ILE A 64 -5.48 -6.83 7.14
C ILE A 64 -4.70 -8.04 7.67
N ASP A 65 -5.30 -8.78 8.58
CA ASP A 65 -4.74 -10.03 9.07
C ASP A 65 -5.46 -11.20 8.39
N VAL A 66 -4.71 -12.05 7.68
CA VAL A 66 -5.25 -13.20 6.95
C VAL A 66 -4.57 -14.51 7.40
N PRO A 67 -5.28 -15.65 7.44
CA PRO A 67 -4.67 -16.93 7.77
C PRO A 67 -3.78 -17.42 6.61
N PRO A 68 -2.67 -18.13 6.88
CA PRO A 68 -1.80 -18.67 5.82
C PRO A 68 -2.51 -19.70 4.93
N THR A 69 -3.60 -20.30 5.40
CA THR A 69 -4.41 -21.25 4.63
C THR A 69 -5.09 -20.66 3.40
N VAL A 70 -5.09 -19.32 3.22
CA VAL A 70 -5.52 -18.70 1.96
C VAL A 70 -4.57 -19.00 0.81
N LEU A 71 -3.29 -19.26 1.08
CA LEU A 71 -2.29 -19.63 0.08
C LEU A 71 -2.52 -21.08 -0.38
N GLN A 72 -2.72 -21.28 -1.68
CA GLN A 72 -3.03 -22.57 -2.29
C GLN A 72 -1.76 -23.40 -2.52
N ALA A 73 -1.14 -23.83 -1.43
CA ALA A 73 0.09 -24.61 -1.41
C ALA A 73 0.18 -25.48 -0.14
N ASP A 74 1.16 -26.37 -0.10
CA ASP A 74 1.51 -27.11 1.11
C ASP A 74 1.81 -26.13 2.26
N GLN A 75 1.16 -26.34 3.42
CA GLN A 75 1.23 -25.38 4.54
C GLN A 75 2.58 -25.40 5.26
N GLU A 76 3.34 -26.50 5.24
CA GLU A 76 4.70 -26.53 5.79
C GLU A 76 5.65 -25.73 4.89
N LEU A 77 5.49 -25.81 3.55
CA LEU A 77 6.20 -24.95 2.61
C LEU A 77 5.87 -23.46 2.88
N VAL A 78 4.59 -23.12 3.02
CA VAL A 78 4.15 -21.75 3.32
C VAL A 78 4.80 -21.22 4.60
N LYS A 79 4.72 -22.01 5.68
CA LYS A 79 5.31 -21.68 6.99
C LYS A 79 6.82 -21.49 6.90
N MET A 80 7.51 -22.37 6.17
CA MET A 80 8.96 -22.25 5.93
C MET A 80 9.31 -20.94 5.22
N LEU A 81 8.61 -20.60 4.14
CA LEU A 81 8.85 -19.39 3.36
C LEU A 81 8.55 -18.11 4.16
N LEU A 82 7.44 -18.09 4.94
CA LEU A 82 7.13 -16.98 5.84
C LEU A 82 8.24 -16.78 6.88
N THR A 83 8.69 -17.86 7.51
CA THR A 83 9.76 -17.81 8.52
C THR A 83 11.08 -17.31 7.92
N GLN A 84 11.47 -17.80 6.74
CA GLN A 84 12.65 -17.32 6.01
C GLN A 84 12.56 -15.83 5.66
N GLY A 85 11.37 -15.35 5.33
CA GLY A 85 11.10 -13.94 5.06
C GLY A 85 10.94 -13.07 6.31
N GLY A 86 11.08 -13.65 7.52
CA GLY A 86 10.91 -12.92 8.78
C GLY A 86 9.47 -12.52 9.11
N TRP A 87 8.48 -13.16 8.46
CA TRP A 87 7.07 -12.91 8.73
C TRP A 87 6.51 -13.86 9.79
N PRO A 88 5.57 -13.40 10.65
CA PRO A 88 4.87 -14.31 11.55
C PRO A 88 4.09 -15.35 10.74
N ALA A 89 4.12 -16.59 11.24
CA ALA A 89 3.47 -17.70 10.56
C ALA A 89 1.93 -17.60 10.56
N ALA A 90 1.33 -16.95 11.57
CA ALA A 90 -0.12 -16.74 11.65
C ALA A 90 -0.47 -15.68 12.74
N PRO A 91 -1.43 -14.77 12.47
CA PRO A 91 -1.89 -14.42 11.12
C PRO A 91 -0.79 -13.72 10.30
N MET A 92 -0.89 -13.79 8.97
CA MET A 92 -0.08 -12.95 8.10
C MET A 92 -0.68 -11.54 8.10
N ARG A 93 0.14 -10.55 8.38
CA ARG A 93 -0.28 -9.14 8.36
C ARG A 93 0.08 -8.50 7.04
N LEU A 94 -0.93 -8.30 6.19
CA LEU A 94 -0.77 -7.67 4.89
C LEU A 94 -0.99 -6.16 5.01
N PRO A 95 -0.01 -5.33 4.62
CA PRO A 95 -0.23 -3.89 4.49
C PRO A 95 -1.30 -3.61 3.43
N VAL A 96 -1.96 -2.47 3.54
CA VAL A 96 -2.85 -1.92 2.51
C VAL A 96 -2.32 -0.55 2.13
N ASN A 97 -1.47 -0.52 1.12
CA ASN A 97 -0.92 0.71 0.57
C ASN A 97 -1.85 1.28 -0.51
N THR A 98 -1.91 2.59 -0.60
CA THR A 98 -2.53 3.33 -1.70
C THR A 98 -1.50 4.27 -2.29
N PHE A 99 -1.67 4.65 -3.57
CA PHE A 99 -0.69 5.49 -4.25
C PHE A 99 -1.38 6.68 -4.90
N LEU A 100 -0.95 7.88 -4.56
CA LEU A 100 -1.41 9.09 -5.23
C LEU A 100 -0.38 9.51 -6.28
N VAL A 101 -0.86 9.76 -7.49
CA VAL A 101 -0.08 10.28 -8.61
C VAL A 101 -0.49 11.74 -8.82
N ASN A 102 0.44 12.65 -8.58
CA ASN A 102 0.30 14.04 -9.00
C ASN A 102 0.98 14.20 -10.35
N THR A 103 0.21 14.45 -11.40
CA THR A 103 0.72 14.64 -12.76
C THR A 103 1.11 16.10 -13.07
N GLY A 104 0.86 17.01 -12.14
CA GLY A 104 0.91 18.46 -12.35
C GLY A 104 -0.44 19.05 -12.78
N ASP A 105 -1.24 18.28 -13.53
CA ASP A 105 -2.57 18.68 -13.98
C ASP A 105 -3.69 18.04 -13.16
N LYS A 106 -3.46 16.82 -12.61
CA LYS A 106 -4.44 16.04 -11.86
C LYS A 106 -3.83 15.33 -10.65
N LEU A 107 -4.64 15.15 -9.63
CA LEU A 107 -4.40 14.25 -8.51
C LEU A 107 -5.20 12.96 -8.73
N VAL A 108 -4.51 11.87 -9.05
CA VAL A 108 -5.09 10.56 -9.33
C VAL A 108 -4.72 9.59 -8.22
N LEU A 109 -5.72 9.10 -7.49
CA LEU A 109 -5.54 8.12 -6.43
C LEU A 109 -5.70 6.70 -7.00
N LEU A 110 -4.70 5.84 -6.80
CA LEU A 110 -4.74 4.42 -7.15
C LEU A 110 -5.10 3.62 -5.89
N ASP A 111 -6.29 3.04 -5.90
CA ASP A 111 -6.98 2.41 -4.78
C ASP A 111 -7.25 3.34 -3.59
N ALA A 112 -8.27 3.05 -2.83
CA ALA A 112 -8.75 3.91 -1.75
C ALA A 112 -8.67 3.26 -0.36
N GLY A 113 -8.07 2.08 -0.25
CA GLY A 113 -8.01 1.36 1.02
C GLY A 113 -9.34 0.73 1.44
N GLY A 114 -9.36 0.15 2.62
CA GLY A 114 -10.49 -0.63 3.14
C GLY A 114 -11.39 0.11 4.11
N ALA A 115 -11.09 1.35 4.43
CA ALA A 115 -11.73 2.08 5.52
C ALA A 115 -11.68 1.28 6.85
N LYS A 116 -12.62 1.49 7.75
CA LYS A 116 -12.77 0.69 8.98
C LYS A 116 -13.51 -0.64 8.76
N LEU A 117 -13.91 -0.94 7.51
CA LEU A 117 -14.77 -2.08 7.19
C LEU A 117 -14.01 -3.39 7.06
N ILE A 118 -12.70 -3.33 6.81
CA ILE A 118 -11.83 -4.52 6.73
C ILE A 118 -11.15 -4.86 8.06
N GLY A 119 -11.36 -4.06 9.09
CA GLY A 119 -10.85 -4.30 10.42
C GLY A 119 -10.31 -3.04 11.12
N PRO A 120 -9.99 -3.13 12.41
CA PRO A 120 -9.56 -1.99 13.22
C PRO A 120 -8.19 -1.44 12.81
N GLY A 121 -7.39 -2.24 12.11
CA GLY A 121 -6.03 -1.88 11.66
C GLY A 121 -6.00 -0.96 10.42
N ALA A 122 -7.13 -0.78 9.73
CA ALA A 122 -7.23 -0.02 8.48
C ALA A 122 -7.99 1.32 8.65
N GLY A 123 -8.18 2.04 7.54
CA GLY A 123 -8.94 3.29 7.46
C GLY A 123 -8.16 4.52 7.89
N ARG A 124 -6.87 4.57 7.57
CA ARG A 124 -5.98 5.70 7.84
C ARG A 124 -5.76 6.61 6.64
N LEU A 125 -6.31 6.27 5.47
CA LEU A 125 -6.11 7.07 4.25
C LEU A 125 -6.47 8.55 4.45
N PRO A 126 -7.58 8.95 5.13
CA PRO A 126 -7.87 10.36 5.35
C PRO A 126 -6.78 11.08 6.16
N GLN A 127 -6.21 10.42 7.18
CA GLN A 127 -5.09 10.98 7.94
C GLN A 127 -3.80 11.06 7.11
N CYS A 128 -3.57 10.08 6.22
CA CYS A 128 -2.44 10.10 5.30
C CYS A 128 -2.55 11.27 4.31
N LEU A 129 -3.73 11.53 3.75
CA LEU A 129 -3.97 12.69 2.89
C LEU A 129 -3.67 13.99 3.64
N THR A 130 -4.21 14.15 4.85
CA THR A 130 -3.92 15.33 5.70
C THR A 130 -2.43 15.48 5.96
N ALA A 131 -1.72 14.39 6.29
CA ALA A 131 -0.27 14.41 6.51
C ALA A 131 0.53 14.71 5.24
N ALA A 132 -0.02 14.38 4.06
CA ALA A 132 0.53 14.76 2.75
C ALA A 132 0.23 16.21 2.36
N GLY A 133 -0.55 16.96 3.17
CA GLY A 133 -0.96 18.34 2.88
C GLY A 133 -2.15 18.44 1.93
N LEU A 134 -2.97 17.38 1.85
CA LEU A 134 -4.09 17.26 0.91
C LEU A 134 -5.42 17.00 1.65
N THR A 135 -6.51 17.31 0.96
CA THR A 135 -7.87 17.02 1.38
C THR A 135 -8.59 16.14 0.35
N PRO A 136 -9.60 15.34 0.74
CA PRO A 136 -10.29 14.44 -0.17
C PRO A 136 -10.97 15.14 -1.36
N ASP A 137 -11.40 16.38 -1.22
CA ASP A 137 -12.04 17.18 -2.28
C ASP A 137 -11.09 17.64 -3.38
N GLN A 138 -9.78 17.56 -3.15
CA GLN A 138 -8.75 17.85 -4.15
C GLN A 138 -8.47 16.69 -5.10
N ILE A 139 -8.94 15.48 -4.80
CA ILE A 139 -8.72 14.30 -5.66
C ILE A 139 -9.62 14.41 -6.90
N ASP A 140 -9.02 14.41 -8.08
CA ASP A 140 -9.73 14.53 -9.36
C ASP A 140 -10.30 13.19 -9.85
N GLU A 141 -9.51 12.14 -9.70
CA GLU A 141 -9.90 10.79 -10.12
C GLU A 141 -9.42 9.73 -9.11
N VAL A 142 -10.22 8.69 -8.93
CA VAL A 142 -9.84 7.48 -8.17
C VAL A 142 -9.89 6.30 -9.12
N TYR A 143 -8.78 5.63 -9.31
CA TYR A 143 -8.64 4.43 -10.15
C TYR A 143 -8.58 3.20 -9.26
N ILE A 144 -9.53 2.30 -9.44
CA ILE A 144 -9.63 1.08 -8.65
C ILE A 144 -9.02 -0.06 -9.45
N THR A 145 -8.04 -0.75 -8.84
CA THR A 145 -7.43 -1.92 -9.47
C THR A 145 -8.45 -3.04 -9.63
N HIS A 146 -9.28 -3.24 -8.59
CA HIS A 146 -10.38 -4.22 -8.59
C HIS A 146 -11.35 -3.96 -7.42
N CYS A 147 -12.49 -4.63 -7.42
CA CYS A 147 -13.60 -4.31 -6.51
C CYS A 147 -13.57 -5.02 -5.14
N HIS A 148 -12.42 -5.53 -4.67
CA HIS A 148 -12.36 -6.04 -3.29
C HIS A 148 -12.40 -4.92 -2.23
N GLY A 149 -12.73 -5.29 -0.99
CA GLY A 149 -13.03 -4.34 0.06
C GLY A 149 -11.87 -3.45 0.48
N ASP A 150 -10.67 -3.98 0.49
CA ASP A 150 -9.45 -3.27 0.89
C ASP A 150 -8.90 -2.32 -0.19
N HIS A 151 -9.53 -2.28 -1.36
CA HIS A 151 -9.24 -1.33 -2.44
C HIS A 151 -10.35 -0.31 -2.64
N LEU A 152 -11.62 -0.72 -2.43
CA LEU A 152 -12.78 0.06 -2.83
C LEU A 152 -13.57 0.66 -1.66
N HIS A 153 -13.55 0.07 -0.46
CA HIS A 153 -14.37 0.57 0.66
C HIS A 153 -14.03 2.00 1.07
N GLY A 154 -12.78 2.42 0.95
CA GLY A 154 -12.34 3.77 1.28
C GLY A 154 -12.86 4.86 0.35
N THR A 155 -13.53 4.50 -0.75
CA THR A 155 -14.21 5.49 -1.62
C THR A 155 -15.51 6.04 -1.02
N VAL A 156 -16.07 5.37 0.00
CA VAL A 156 -17.38 5.68 0.56
C VAL A 156 -17.27 6.01 2.06
N THR A 157 -17.87 7.12 2.48
CA THR A 157 -17.90 7.51 3.89
C THR A 157 -18.75 6.54 4.73
N PRO A 158 -18.61 6.54 6.07
CA PRO A 158 -19.46 5.71 6.93
C PRO A 158 -20.96 5.96 6.71
N GLU A 159 -21.35 7.20 6.38
CA GLU A 159 -22.72 7.62 6.16
C GLU A 159 -23.24 7.25 4.75
N GLY A 160 -22.39 6.68 3.90
CA GLY A 160 -22.75 6.24 2.54
C GLY A 160 -22.54 7.30 1.45
N GLY A 161 -21.94 8.45 1.77
CA GLY A 161 -21.57 9.48 0.81
C GLY A 161 -20.22 9.19 0.12
N ARG A 162 -19.86 10.03 -0.86
CA ARG A 162 -18.56 9.96 -1.53
C ARG A 162 -17.46 10.47 -0.60
N MET A 163 -16.41 9.66 -0.39
CA MET A 163 -15.21 10.11 0.34
C MET A 163 -14.46 11.18 -0.46
N PHE A 164 -14.43 11.07 -1.78
CA PHE A 164 -13.80 12.02 -2.72
C PHE A 164 -14.91 12.71 -3.51
N PRO A 165 -15.49 13.82 -2.99
CA PRO A 165 -16.74 14.38 -3.50
C PRO A 165 -16.64 14.89 -4.95
N ASN A 166 -15.45 15.34 -5.36
CA ASN A 166 -15.21 15.89 -6.69
C ASN A 166 -14.69 14.83 -7.69
N ALA A 167 -14.22 13.69 -7.20
CA ALA A 167 -13.55 12.70 -8.03
C ALA A 167 -14.50 11.95 -9.00
N ILE A 168 -13.94 11.60 -10.15
CA ILE A 168 -14.46 10.54 -11.02
C ILE A 168 -13.91 9.21 -10.52
N LEU A 169 -14.79 8.22 -10.35
CA LEU A 169 -14.40 6.87 -9.97
C LEU A 169 -14.25 6.01 -11.23
N ARG A 170 -13.03 5.49 -11.45
CA ARG A 170 -12.68 4.62 -12.57
C ARG A 170 -12.61 3.17 -12.12
N ILE A 171 -13.44 2.33 -12.69
CA ILE A 171 -13.46 0.88 -12.44
C ILE A 171 -13.45 0.20 -13.82
N SER A 172 -12.70 -0.91 -13.97
CA SER A 172 -12.76 -1.67 -15.22
C SER A 172 -14.19 -2.15 -15.45
N LYS A 173 -14.61 -2.13 -16.72
CA LYS A 173 -15.96 -2.57 -17.09
C LYS A 173 -16.21 -4.02 -16.64
N ALA A 174 -15.23 -4.89 -16.79
CA ALA A 174 -15.37 -6.30 -16.41
C ALA A 174 -15.58 -6.49 -14.90
N ASP A 175 -14.90 -5.73 -14.05
CA ASP A 175 -15.10 -5.79 -12.60
C ASP A 175 -16.45 -5.15 -12.20
N LEU A 176 -16.78 -4.02 -12.80
CA LEU A 176 -18.06 -3.36 -12.52
C LEU A 176 -19.26 -4.23 -12.91
N ASP A 177 -19.19 -4.88 -14.09
CA ASP A 177 -20.24 -5.79 -14.57
C ASP A 177 -20.39 -7.01 -13.66
N TYR A 178 -19.29 -7.58 -13.16
CA TYR A 178 -19.31 -8.74 -12.28
C TYR A 178 -19.76 -8.38 -10.86
N TRP A 179 -19.07 -7.44 -10.20
CA TRP A 179 -19.32 -7.09 -8.80
C TRP A 179 -20.55 -6.20 -8.60
N GLY A 180 -21.03 -5.55 -9.65
CA GLY A 180 -22.31 -4.83 -9.64
C GLY A 180 -23.52 -5.72 -9.93
N SER A 181 -23.32 -6.98 -10.33
CA SER A 181 -24.38 -7.88 -10.78
C SER A 181 -25.05 -8.63 -9.64
N ALA A 182 -26.36 -8.41 -9.45
CA ALA A 182 -27.18 -9.22 -8.55
C ALA A 182 -27.29 -10.68 -8.99
N VAL A 183 -27.13 -10.97 -10.29
CA VAL A 183 -27.15 -12.32 -10.84
C VAL A 183 -25.88 -13.08 -10.45
N GLU A 184 -24.72 -12.45 -10.57
CA GLU A 184 -23.45 -13.07 -10.16
C GLU A 184 -23.39 -13.25 -8.63
N GLU A 185 -23.87 -12.26 -7.86
CA GLU A 185 -23.99 -12.39 -6.40
C GLU A 185 -24.89 -13.56 -5.99
N ALA A 186 -26.03 -13.76 -6.64
CA ALA A 186 -26.96 -14.83 -6.34
C ALA A 186 -26.38 -16.24 -6.59
N LYS A 187 -25.43 -16.37 -7.54
CA LYS A 187 -24.71 -17.62 -7.82
C LYS A 187 -23.71 -17.98 -6.74
N ALA A 188 -23.22 -16.99 -5.99
CA ALA A 188 -22.22 -17.21 -4.94
C ALA A 188 -22.85 -17.86 -3.71
N PRO A 189 -22.08 -18.70 -2.97
CA PRO A 189 -22.48 -19.18 -1.65
C PRO A 189 -22.88 -18.02 -0.74
N GLU A 190 -23.89 -18.21 0.10
CA GLU A 190 -24.46 -17.15 0.94
C GLU A 190 -23.39 -16.45 1.80
N ASN A 191 -22.49 -17.22 2.40
CA ASN A 191 -21.39 -16.71 3.22
C ASN A 191 -20.33 -15.91 2.43
N GLN A 192 -20.38 -15.88 1.10
CA GLN A 192 -19.47 -15.11 0.24
C GLN A 192 -20.14 -13.88 -0.39
N ARG A 193 -21.47 -13.75 -0.35
CA ARG A 193 -22.20 -12.64 -0.98
C ARG A 193 -21.80 -11.26 -0.44
N GLY A 194 -21.30 -11.19 0.80
CA GLY A 194 -20.73 -9.95 1.34
C GLY A 194 -19.59 -9.34 0.53
N ARG A 195 -18.94 -10.11 -0.36
CA ARG A 195 -17.88 -9.61 -1.27
C ARG A 195 -18.40 -8.61 -2.32
N TRP A 196 -19.71 -8.59 -2.59
CA TRP A 196 -20.34 -7.62 -3.50
C TRP A 196 -20.62 -6.27 -2.83
N MET A 197 -20.57 -6.21 -1.51
CA MET A 197 -20.88 -5.00 -0.76
C MET A 197 -20.02 -3.78 -1.14
N PRO A 198 -18.69 -3.89 -1.36
CA PRO A 198 -17.89 -2.74 -1.75
C PRO A 198 -18.38 -2.08 -3.04
N ALA A 199 -18.62 -2.88 -4.09
CA ALA A 199 -19.13 -2.40 -5.37
C ALA A 199 -20.52 -1.79 -5.24
N LYS A 200 -21.45 -2.43 -4.54
CA LYS A 200 -22.81 -1.89 -4.29
C LYS A 200 -22.76 -0.53 -3.60
N ARG A 201 -21.92 -0.38 -2.57
CA ARG A 201 -21.78 0.91 -1.87
C ARG A 201 -21.19 1.99 -2.78
N ALA A 202 -20.15 1.65 -3.54
CA ALA A 202 -19.52 2.58 -4.47
C ALA A 202 -20.50 3.01 -5.58
N ILE A 203 -21.26 2.06 -6.16
CA ILE A 203 -22.28 2.35 -7.17
C ILE A 203 -23.36 3.28 -6.60
N ALA A 204 -23.84 3.03 -5.39
CA ALA A 204 -24.84 3.87 -4.73
C ALA A 204 -24.34 5.29 -4.46
N ALA A 205 -23.06 5.44 -4.04
CA ALA A 205 -22.48 6.73 -3.70
C ALA A 205 -22.08 7.56 -4.93
N TYR A 206 -21.48 6.93 -5.95
CA TYR A 206 -20.89 7.64 -7.09
C TYR A 206 -21.84 7.77 -8.28
N GLY A 207 -22.75 6.80 -8.50
CA GLY A 207 -23.73 6.87 -9.57
C GLY A 207 -23.12 7.20 -10.94
N ASP A 208 -23.53 8.31 -11.53
CA ASP A 208 -23.08 8.82 -12.84
C ASP A 208 -21.61 9.28 -12.86
N ARG A 209 -20.97 9.44 -11.70
CA ARG A 209 -19.54 9.72 -11.60
C ARG A 209 -18.66 8.47 -11.72
N ILE A 210 -19.22 7.28 -11.80
CA ILE A 210 -18.48 6.10 -12.22
C ILE A 210 -18.30 6.18 -13.74
N LYS A 211 -17.04 6.12 -14.17
CA LYS A 211 -16.69 6.06 -15.60
C LYS A 211 -15.92 4.77 -15.86
N PRO A 212 -16.62 3.71 -16.30
CA PRO A 212 -15.97 2.44 -16.61
C PRO A 212 -14.95 2.60 -17.73
N PHE A 213 -13.96 1.73 -17.72
CA PHE A 213 -12.95 1.65 -18.80
C PHE A 213 -12.72 0.22 -19.24
N ASN A 214 -12.18 0.05 -20.44
CA ASN A 214 -11.71 -1.25 -20.92
C ASN A 214 -10.23 -1.42 -20.60
N LEU A 215 -9.82 -2.66 -20.31
CA LEU A 215 -8.43 -2.98 -20.02
C LEU A 215 -7.53 -2.58 -21.21
N GLY A 216 -6.41 -1.93 -20.91
CA GLY A 216 -5.47 -1.42 -21.91
C GLY A 216 -5.70 0.03 -22.35
N GLU A 217 -6.74 0.72 -21.86
CA GLU A 217 -6.97 2.14 -22.14
C GLU A 217 -6.02 3.06 -21.37
N GLU A 218 -5.61 4.16 -22.00
CA GLU A 218 -5.02 5.31 -21.33
C GLU A 218 -6.14 6.15 -20.73
N LEU A 219 -6.14 6.32 -19.40
CA LEU A 219 -7.23 6.93 -18.66
C LEU A 219 -7.01 8.44 -18.45
N THR A 220 -5.77 8.82 -18.27
CA THR A 220 -5.29 10.19 -18.30
C THR A 220 -3.87 10.20 -18.84
N ALA A 221 -3.38 11.34 -19.31
CA ALA A 221 -2.04 11.46 -19.88
C ALA A 221 -0.99 10.89 -18.93
N GLY A 222 -0.28 9.87 -19.37
CA GLY A 222 0.76 9.18 -18.60
C GLY A 222 0.26 8.12 -17.62
N ILE A 223 -1.04 7.80 -17.56
CA ILE A 223 -1.56 6.68 -16.76
C ILE A 223 -2.44 5.78 -17.62
N LYS A 224 -1.95 4.56 -17.86
CA LYS A 224 -2.60 3.55 -18.69
C LYS A 224 -2.98 2.32 -17.87
N SER A 225 -4.19 1.80 -18.04
CA SER A 225 -4.58 0.52 -17.48
C SER A 225 -3.87 -0.63 -18.21
N VAL A 226 -3.51 -1.68 -17.48
CA VAL A 226 -2.88 -2.90 -18.01
C VAL A 226 -3.74 -4.08 -17.57
N ASP A 227 -4.07 -4.97 -18.50
CA ASP A 227 -4.83 -6.17 -18.17
C ASP A 227 -4.05 -7.05 -17.20
N ALA A 228 -4.65 -7.26 -16.04
CA ALA A 228 -4.13 -8.12 -14.99
C ALA A 228 -5.22 -9.08 -14.47
N ALA A 229 -6.24 -9.36 -15.28
CA ALA A 229 -7.35 -10.22 -14.91
C ALA A 229 -6.88 -11.61 -14.44
N GLY A 230 -7.64 -12.18 -13.52
CA GLY A 230 -7.38 -13.48 -12.88
C GLY A 230 -7.67 -13.44 -11.38
N HIS A 231 -7.13 -12.45 -10.66
CA HIS A 231 -7.49 -12.19 -9.26
C HIS A 231 -8.97 -11.78 -9.15
N THR A 232 -9.40 -10.87 -10.00
CA THR A 232 -10.82 -10.63 -10.32
C THR A 232 -11.00 -10.64 -11.84
N PRO A 233 -12.26 -10.66 -12.36
CA PRO A 233 -12.52 -10.65 -13.80
C PRO A 233 -11.91 -9.45 -14.53
N GLY A 234 -11.86 -8.30 -13.88
CA GLY A 234 -11.37 -7.05 -14.43
C GLY A 234 -10.21 -6.43 -13.67
N HIS A 235 -9.46 -7.22 -12.89
CA HIS A 235 -8.29 -6.70 -12.18
C HIS A 235 -7.34 -6.00 -13.15
N SER A 236 -6.92 -4.78 -12.77
CA SER A 236 -6.10 -3.88 -13.57
C SER A 236 -4.84 -3.50 -12.83
N CYS A 237 -3.70 -3.55 -13.50
CA CYS A 237 -2.55 -2.78 -13.09
C CYS A 237 -2.60 -1.38 -13.73
N TYR A 238 -1.80 -0.43 -13.21
CA TYR A 238 -1.69 0.90 -13.82
C TYR A 238 -0.22 1.22 -14.11
N MET A 239 0.08 1.37 -15.40
CA MET A 239 1.37 1.90 -15.84
C MET A 239 1.33 3.41 -15.70
N VAL A 240 2.17 3.95 -14.82
CA VAL A 240 2.39 5.39 -14.63
C VAL A 240 3.68 5.76 -15.33
N GLN A 241 3.64 6.70 -16.26
CA GLN A 241 4.80 7.11 -17.06
C GLN A 241 4.89 8.62 -17.20
N SER A 242 6.08 9.17 -16.97
CA SER A 242 6.41 10.59 -17.18
C SER A 242 7.76 10.68 -17.89
N GLY A 243 7.73 11.02 -19.18
CA GLY A 243 8.91 10.95 -20.04
C GLY A 243 9.41 9.49 -20.17
N THR A 244 10.68 9.27 -19.81
CA THR A 244 11.30 7.94 -19.81
C THR A 244 11.11 7.19 -18.48
N ALA A 245 10.73 7.90 -17.43
CA ALA A 245 10.49 7.30 -16.12
C ALA A 245 9.12 6.61 -16.08
N ARG A 246 9.08 5.38 -15.55
CA ARG A 246 7.84 4.62 -15.44
C ARG A 246 7.79 3.76 -14.18
N MET A 247 6.59 3.41 -13.74
CA MET A 247 6.31 2.54 -12.61
C MET A 247 5.00 1.79 -12.88
N LEU A 248 4.92 0.52 -12.49
CA LEU A 248 3.70 -0.28 -12.59
C LEU A 248 3.08 -0.48 -11.21
N ALA A 249 1.90 0.11 -10.97
CA ALA A 249 1.08 -0.25 -9.82
C ALA A 249 0.38 -1.58 -10.10
N ILE A 250 0.70 -2.62 -9.31
CA ILE A 250 0.36 -4.01 -9.65
C ILE A 250 -0.88 -4.54 -8.93
N GLY A 251 -1.54 -3.73 -8.08
CA GLY A 251 -2.70 -4.18 -7.30
C GLY A 251 -2.45 -5.51 -6.60
N ASP A 252 -3.38 -6.44 -6.75
CA ASP A 252 -3.36 -7.77 -6.17
C ASP A 252 -2.83 -8.86 -7.11
N THR A 253 -1.94 -8.47 -8.02
CA THR A 253 -1.10 -9.45 -8.72
C THR A 253 -0.29 -10.29 -7.71
N MET A 254 -0.01 -9.75 -6.52
CA MET A 254 0.72 -10.40 -5.44
C MET A 254 0.24 -9.91 -4.08
N HIS A 255 0.18 -10.82 -3.07
CA HIS A 255 -0.26 -10.54 -1.70
C HIS A 255 0.83 -10.79 -0.66
N VAL A 256 1.57 -11.90 -0.80
CA VAL A 256 2.49 -12.39 0.24
C VAL A 256 3.88 -12.49 -0.33
N ALA A 257 4.65 -11.42 -0.20
CA ALA A 257 5.99 -11.28 -0.78
C ALA A 257 6.93 -12.46 -0.48
N PRO A 258 7.11 -12.90 0.78
CA PRO A 258 8.03 -14.00 1.10
C PRO A 258 7.61 -15.35 0.51
N VAL A 259 6.36 -15.48 0.05
CA VAL A 259 5.86 -16.71 -0.57
C VAL A 259 5.80 -16.56 -2.09
N GLN A 260 5.16 -15.50 -2.60
CA GLN A 260 4.82 -15.40 -4.02
C GLN A 260 5.95 -14.83 -4.89
N PHE A 261 6.99 -14.23 -4.34
CA PHE A 261 8.19 -13.93 -5.12
C PHE A 261 9.06 -15.18 -5.34
N PRO A 262 9.39 -15.99 -4.32
CA PRO A 262 10.09 -17.25 -4.55
C PRO A 262 9.27 -18.30 -5.33
N ARG A 263 7.95 -18.28 -5.16
CA ARG A 263 7.02 -19.28 -5.71
C ARG A 263 5.81 -18.58 -6.38
N PRO A 264 6.04 -17.94 -7.55
CA PRO A 264 5.02 -17.12 -8.21
C PRO A 264 3.79 -17.92 -8.70
N GLU A 265 3.90 -19.25 -8.74
CA GLU A 265 2.81 -20.14 -9.05
C GLU A 265 1.77 -20.29 -7.92
N ILE A 266 2.11 -19.93 -6.68
CA ILE A 266 1.20 -20.05 -5.54
C ILE A 266 0.14 -18.95 -5.63
N THR A 267 -1.12 -19.38 -5.67
CA THR A 267 -2.31 -18.53 -5.75
C THR A 267 -2.96 -18.36 -4.37
N VAL A 268 -4.00 -17.54 -4.30
CA VAL A 268 -4.78 -17.34 -3.06
C VAL A 268 -6.21 -17.83 -3.24
N ALA A 269 -6.84 -18.28 -2.16
CA ALA A 269 -8.17 -18.90 -2.17
C ALA A 269 -9.28 -17.97 -2.71
N PHE A 270 -9.02 -16.68 -2.76
CA PHE A 270 -9.94 -15.67 -3.26
C PHE A 270 -9.61 -15.15 -4.66
N ASP A 271 -8.63 -15.75 -5.37
CA ASP A 271 -8.47 -15.53 -6.80
C ASP A 271 -9.70 -16.08 -7.54
N TRP A 272 -10.29 -15.25 -8.40
CA TRP A 272 -11.48 -15.62 -9.19
C TRP A 272 -11.19 -16.75 -10.18
N ASP A 273 -10.04 -16.70 -10.85
CA ASP A 273 -9.50 -17.74 -11.71
C ASP A 273 -8.04 -18.00 -11.34
N GLN A 274 -7.82 -19.10 -10.63
CA GLN A 274 -6.51 -19.51 -10.11
C GLN A 274 -5.45 -19.67 -11.22
N ALA A 275 -5.85 -20.28 -12.36
CA ALA A 275 -4.93 -20.52 -13.47
C ALA A 275 -4.54 -19.21 -14.15
N LYS A 276 -5.52 -18.33 -14.39
CA LYS A 276 -5.30 -17.03 -15.00
C LYS A 276 -4.51 -16.12 -14.07
N ALA A 277 -4.82 -16.06 -12.76
CA ALA A 277 -4.08 -15.27 -11.76
C ALA A 277 -2.59 -15.65 -11.72
N ARG A 278 -2.29 -16.96 -11.73
CA ARG A 278 -0.93 -17.49 -11.82
C ARG A 278 -0.22 -17.04 -13.09
N ALA A 279 -0.86 -17.21 -14.25
CA ALA A 279 -0.29 -16.86 -15.55
C ALA A 279 -0.04 -15.34 -15.64
N THR A 280 -1.00 -14.54 -15.22
CA THR A 280 -0.91 -13.08 -15.17
C THR A 280 0.24 -12.63 -14.27
N ARG A 281 0.32 -13.14 -13.03
CA ARG A 281 1.42 -12.83 -12.10
C ARG A 281 2.77 -13.12 -12.71
N LYS A 282 2.94 -14.33 -13.27
CA LYS A 282 4.22 -14.72 -13.88
C LYS A 282 4.58 -13.79 -15.04
N SER A 283 3.64 -13.48 -15.91
CA SER A 283 3.85 -12.58 -17.06
C SER A 283 4.26 -11.17 -16.62
N ILE A 284 3.57 -10.61 -15.64
CA ILE A 284 3.88 -9.27 -15.10
C ILE A 284 5.26 -9.27 -14.44
N PHE A 285 5.56 -10.26 -13.60
CA PHE A 285 6.87 -10.36 -12.94
C PHE A 285 8.01 -10.52 -13.94
N ASP A 286 7.85 -11.40 -14.94
CA ASP A 286 8.85 -11.58 -15.99
C ASP A 286 9.09 -10.27 -16.76
N THR A 287 8.02 -9.55 -17.11
CA THR A 287 8.11 -8.27 -17.83
C THR A 287 8.84 -7.21 -17.02
N VAL A 288 8.40 -6.94 -15.79
CA VAL A 288 9.00 -5.86 -14.98
C VAL A 288 10.43 -6.19 -14.53
N ALA A 289 10.76 -7.48 -14.35
CA ALA A 289 12.12 -7.91 -14.05
C ALA A 289 13.06 -7.77 -15.26
N ALA A 290 12.56 -8.03 -16.47
CA ALA A 290 13.35 -7.94 -17.70
C ALA A 290 13.67 -6.50 -18.08
N ASP A 291 12.71 -5.59 -17.94
CA ASP A 291 12.87 -4.19 -18.35
C ASP A 291 13.22 -3.23 -17.20
N GLY A 292 13.33 -3.76 -15.98
CA GLY A 292 13.70 -3.00 -14.78
C GLY A 292 12.65 -1.97 -14.34
N THR A 293 11.39 -2.10 -14.78
CA THR A 293 10.29 -1.22 -14.34
C THR A 293 10.03 -1.40 -12.85
N PRO A 294 10.10 -0.35 -12.03
CA PRO A 294 9.68 -0.43 -10.63
C PRO A 294 8.21 -0.81 -10.52
N ILE A 295 7.88 -1.57 -9.48
CA ILE A 295 6.51 -1.87 -9.09
C ILE A 295 6.09 -1.07 -7.87
N ALA A 296 4.78 -0.78 -7.77
CA ALA A 296 4.12 -0.33 -6.56
C ALA A 296 3.01 -1.32 -6.22
N ALA A 297 3.03 -1.91 -5.02
CA ALA A 297 2.15 -2.99 -4.66
C ALA A 297 1.43 -2.72 -3.33
N VAL A 298 0.13 -3.03 -3.31
CA VAL A 298 -0.75 -2.77 -2.17
C VAL A 298 -0.30 -3.54 -0.94
N HIS A 299 0.07 -4.81 -1.08
CA HIS A 299 0.39 -5.71 0.02
C HIS A 299 1.89 -5.91 0.29
N LEU A 300 2.75 -5.07 -0.28
CA LEU A 300 4.16 -5.02 0.09
C LEU A 300 4.38 -4.18 1.36
N PRO A 301 5.40 -4.50 2.19
CA PRO A 301 5.80 -3.62 3.28
C PRO A 301 5.96 -2.17 2.80
N PHE A 302 5.41 -1.23 3.57
CA PHE A 302 5.44 0.21 3.23
C PHE A 302 6.89 0.69 2.96
N PRO A 303 7.13 1.50 1.92
CA PRO A 303 6.17 2.18 1.04
C PRO A 303 5.63 1.34 -0.14
N GLY A 304 5.95 0.05 -0.22
CA GLY A 304 5.42 -0.85 -1.23
C GLY A 304 6.03 -0.66 -2.62
N ILE A 305 7.14 0.06 -2.77
CA ILE A 305 7.76 0.43 -4.05
C ILE A 305 9.15 -0.17 -4.16
N GLY A 306 9.47 -0.77 -5.30
CA GLY A 306 10.78 -1.36 -5.57
C GLY A 306 10.86 -2.02 -6.94
N ARG A 307 11.87 -2.86 -7.14
CA ARG A 307 12.11 -3.57 -8.41
C ARG A 307 12.17 -5.07 -8.18
N LEU A 308 11.78 -5.82 -9.20
CA LEU A 308 11.99 -7.26 -9.22
C LEU A 308 13.25 -7.58 -10.01
N ARG A 309 14.01 -8.53 -9.50
CA ARG A 309 15.10 -9.22 -10.22
C ARG A 309 14.77 -10.69 -10.32
N LYS A 310 15.05 -11.28 -11.47
CA LYS A 310 14.89 -12.72 -11.67
C LYS A 310 16.02 -13.49 -10.97
N ASN A 311 15.68 -14.61 -10.35
CA ASN A 311 16.60 -15.55 -9.72
C ASN A 311 16.16 -16.98 -10.02
N GLY A 312 16.61 -17.52 -11.17
CA GLY A 312 16.05 -18.76 -11.72
C GLY A 312 14.56 -18.58 -12.07
N ASP A 313 13.71 -19.44 -11.53
CA ASP A 313 12.26 -19.35 -11.67
C ASP A 313 11.61 -18.43 -10.60
N ALA A 314 12.39 -18.02 -9.61
CA ALA A 314 11.98 -17.13 -8.53
C ALA A 314 12.25 -15.65 -8.87
N PHE A 315 11.73 -14.77 -8.03
CA PHE A 315 11.98 -13.33 -8.08
C PHE A 315 12.49 -12.84 -6.72
N VAL A 316 13.27 -11.77 -6.75
CA VAL A 316 13.74 -11.05 -5.57
C VAL A 316 13.29 -9.62 -5.67
N PHE A 317 12.70 -9.11 -4.59
CA PHE A 317 12.26 -7.73 -4.50
C PHE A 317 13.36 -6.88 -3.83
N ASP A 318 13.79 -5.85 -4.54
CA ASP A 318 14.70 -4.82 -4.03
C ASP A 318 13.87 -3.55 -3.78
N ALA A 319 13.74 -3.16 -2.51
CA ALA A 319 13.00 -1.95 -2.15
C ALA A 319 13.65 -0.70 -2.78
N ALA A 320 12.82 0.26 -3.18
CA ALA A 320 13.31 1.52 -3.72
C ALA A 320 14.14 2.27 -2.67
N PRO A 321 15.28 2.86 -3.04
CA PRO A 321 16.05 3.69 -2.12
C PRO A 321 15.27 4.94 -1.73
N TRP A 322 15.54 5.46 -0.53
CA TRP A 322 14.98 6.73 -0.07
C TRP A 322 15.40 7.87 -1.00
N GLN A 323 14.44 8.73 -1.37
CA GLN A 323 14.69 9.94 -2.15
C GLN A 323 14.47 11.18 -1.27
N LEU A 324 15.39 12.13 -1.37
CA LEU A 324 15.18 13.49 -0.86
C LEU A 324 14.58 14.36 -1.98
N PHE A 325 13.62 15.21 -1.61
CA PHE A 325 13.03 16.22 -2.50
C PHE A 325 13.83 17.51 -2.48
#